data_296752410997199e429fe71b6d7fa338
#
_entry.id   296752410997199e429fe71b6d7fa338
#
_cell.length_a   1.000
_cell.length_b   1.000
_cell.length_c   1.000
_cell.angle_alpha   90.00
_cell.angle_beta   90.00
_cell.angle_gamma   90.00
#
_symmetry.space_group_name_H-M   'P 1'
#
loop_
_entity.id
_entity.type
_entity.pdbx_description
1 polymer ?
#
loop_
_entity_poly.entity_id
_entity_poly.type
_entity_poly.pdbx_seq_one_letter_code
_entity_poly.pdbx_strand_id
1 'polypeptide(L)'
;MLKKILCCSLLLIPAQLQAAESAAPSASANSNVNWTVKASWKLPAKPIDFAQSLENKKVFILTGDAKVHVFTAEGQQLGSVPVATGVSAIDIAPRGEMLYLLNGQDNSYTAMDVSFNQQIDITGAPIRGKQDAPITIVEFSDFQCPFCNRVMPVLEKVLADHPNSVRVAFKHLPLSRIHPQAEPAARAAIAAQKQGKFWEMHDALFSLAESDWTRADVIETAAKKAGLDMARFVTDWNSEETRMKLAKDIMDAQNADVSATPSLFVNGKPVQDRSPEAIEKMITEALAALPPTAQPAPA
;
A
#
# COMPACT_ATOMS: atom_id res chain seq x y z
N MET A 1 -79.15 6.75 -22.86
CA MET A 1 -78.09 7.13 -23.83
C MET A 1 -76.76 7.11 -23.10
N LEU A 2 -75.99 6.03 -23.27
CA LEU A 2 -74.75 5.79 -22.52
C LEU A 2 -73.61 5.93 -23.51
N LYS A 3 -72.80 6.98 -23.37
CA LYS A 3 -71.56 7.17 -24.18
C LYS A 3 -70.42 6.39 -23.54
N LYS A 4 -69.91 5.39 -24.25
CA LYS A 4 -68.68 4.66 -23.93
C LYS A 4 -67.46 5.52 -24.30
N ILE A 5 -66.65 5.84 -23.30
CA ILE A 5 -65.31 6.44 -23.50
C ILE A 5 -64.31 5.32 -23.62
N LEU A 6 -63.69 5.23 -24.80
CA LEU A 6 -62.63 4.27 -25.10
C LEU A 6 -61.29 4.85 -24.62
N CYS A 7 -60.72 4.26 -23.55
CA CYS A 7 -59.42 4.65 -23.01
C CYS A 7 -58.31 3.87 -23.76
N CYS A 8 -57.58 4.58 -24.60
CA CYS A 8 -56.47 4.02 -25.35
C CYS A 8 -55.21 4.06 -24.47
N SER A 9 -54.83 2.91 -23.88
CA SER A 9 -53.63 2.78 -23.09
C SER A 9 -52.43 2.61 -24.02
N LEU A 10 -51.60 3.65 -24.17
CA LEU A 10 -50.28 3.53 -24.80
C LEU A 10 -49.35 2.73 -23.88
N LEU A 11 -49.01 1.51 -24.27
CA LEU A 11 -47.95 0.72 -23.69
C LEU A 11 -46.61 1.29 -24.20
N LEU A 12 -45.89 2.00 -23.35
CA LEU A 12 -44.48 2.36 -23.54
C LEU A 12 -43.65 1.10 -23.31
N ILE A 13 -43.13 0.50 -24.39
CA ILE A 13 -42.13 -0.56 -24.34
C ILE A 13 -40.78 0.11 -24.09
N PRO A 14 -40.07 -0.20 -23.00
CA PRO A 14 -38.69 0.30 -22.83
C PRO A 14 -37.77 -0.38 -23.88
N ALA A 15 -37.16 0.43 -24.72
CA ALA A 15 -36.10 -0.02 -25.60
C ALA A 15 -34.94 -0.54 -24.76
N GLN A 16 -34.82 -1.86 -24.64
CA GLN A 16 -33.61 -2.48 -24.11
C GLN A 16 -32.47 -2.24 -25.11
N LEU A 17 -31.54 -1.40 -24.72
CA LEU A 17 -30.24 -1.26 -25.38
C LEU A 17 -29.49 -2.58 -25.17
N GLN A 18 -29.60 -3.52 -26.11
CA GLN A 18 -28.73 -4.67 -26.16
C GLN A 18 -27.32 -4.17 -26.52
N ALA A 19 -26.45 -4.15 -25.53
CA ALA A 19 -25.02 -4.06 -25.79
C ALA A 19 -24.66 -5.28 -26.66
N ALA A 20 -24.19 -5.02 -27.87
CA ALA A 20 -23.65 -6.04 -28.73
C ALA A 20 -22.41 -6.64 -28.03
N GLU A 21 -22.58 -7.78 -27.40
CA GLU A 21 -21.53 -8.62 -26.88
C GLU A 21 -20.74 -9.10 -28.10
N SER A 22 -19.58 -8.50 -28.35
CA SER A 22 -18.64 -8.96 -29.36
C SER A 22 -18.20 -10.36 -28.96
N ALA A 23 -18.75 -11.38 -29.67
CA ALA A 23 -18.38 -12.75 -29.44
C ALA A 23 -16.86 -12.93 -29.58
N ALA A 24 -16.21 -13.38 -28.50
CA ALA A 24 -14.79 -13.72 -28.55
C ALA A 24 -14.57 -14.80 -29.63
N PRO A 25 -13.56 -14.68 -30.49
CA PRO A 25 -13.29 -15.68 -31.51
C PRO A 25 -13.04 -17.04 -30.85
N SER A 26 -13.67 -18.10 -31.38
CA SER A 26 -13.51 -19.50 -30.91
C SER A 26 -12.21 -20.09 -31.45
N ALA A 27 -11.54 -20.92 -30.66
CA ALA A 27 -10.35 -21.67 -31.11
C ALA A 27 -10.68 -22.61 -32.27
N SER A 28 -9.83 -22.67 -33.32
CA SER A 28 -10.00 -23.60 -34.42
C SER A 28 -9.61 -25.03 -33.99
N ALA A 29 -10.35 -26.04 -34.48
CA ALA A 29 -10.22 -27.47 -34.08
C ALA A 29 -8.87 -28.14 -34.41
N ASN A 30 -7.94 -27.45 -35.10
CA ASN A 30 -6.63 -27.99 -35.55
C ASN A 30 -5.43 -27.13 -35.05
N SER A 31 -5.56 -26.44 -33.95
CA SER A 31 -4.49 -25.58 -33.38
C SER A 31 -3.80 -26.30 -32.22
N ASN A 32 -2.45 -26.36 -32.25
CA ASN A 32 -1.65 -26.76 -31.09
C ASN A 32 -1.59 -25.65 -30.00
N VAL A 33 -2.29 -24.54 -30.19
CA VAL A 33 -2.36 -23.40 -29.27
C VAL A 33 -3.74 -23.33 -28.66
N ASN A 34 -3.80 -23.47 -27.35
CA ASN A 34 -4.99 -23.23 -26.55
C ASN A 34 -4.94 -21.81 -25.98
N TRP A 35 -6.04 -21.08 -26.08
CA TRP A 35 -6.13 -19.74 -25.53
C TRP A 35 -7.47 -19.49 -24.83
N THR A 36 -7.43 -18.59 -23.86
CA THR A 36 -8.62 -18.11 -23.14
C THR A 36 -8.44 -16.63 -22.85
N VAL A 37 -9.44 -15.82 -23.16
CA VAL A 37 -9.45 -14.41 -22.78
C VAL A 37 -9.59 -14.32 -21.26
N LYS A 38 -8.61 -13.73 -20.58
CA LYS A 38 -8.63 -13.53 -19.12
C LYS A 38 -9.29 -12.21 -18.72
N ALA A 39 -9.06 -11.15 -19.49
CA ALA A 39 -9.65 -9.85 -19.26
C ALA A 39 -9.77 -9.08 -20.58
N SER A 40 -10.75 -8.20 -20.68
CA SER A 40 -10.94 -7.30 -21.82
C SER A 40 -11.68 -6.06 -21.37
N TRP A 41 -11.17 -4.88 -21.75
CA TRP A 41 -11.83 -3.60 -21.42
C TRP A 41 -11.58 -2.55 -22.50
N LYS A 42 -12.37 -1.48 -22.48
CA LYS A 42 -12.22 -0.36 -23.39
C LYS A 42 -11.23 0.66 -22.82
N LEU A 43 -10.38 1.21 -23.70
CA LEU A 43 -9.43 2.25 -23.36
C LEU A 43 -10.03 3.64 -23.54
N PRO A 44 -9.58 4.66 -22.78
CA PRO A 44 -10.08 6.03 -22.90
C PRO A 44 -9.68 6.73 -24.19
N ALA A 45 -8.57 6.31 -24.83
CA ALA A 45 -8.06 6.86 -26.08
C ALA A 45 -7.35 5.78 -26.91
N LYS A 46 -6.95 6.11 -28.16
CA LYS A 46 -6.27 5.19 -29.07
C LYS A 46 -4.96 4.71 -28.48
N PRO A 47 -4.73 3.41 -28.28
CA PRO A 47 -3.47 2.89 -27.78
C PRO A 47 -2.34 3.06 -28.80
N ILE A 48 -1.16 3.33 -28.29
CA ILE A 48 0.09 3.46 -29.04
C ILE A 48 1.03 2.32 -28.67
N ASP A 49 1.25 2.11 -27.34
CA ASP A 49 2.16 1.10 -26.83
C ASP A 49 1.69 0.64 -25.43
N PHE A 50 2.21 -0.49 -24.95
CA PHE A 50 1.91 -0.96 -23.59
C PHE A 50 3.09 -1.68 -22.96
N ALA A 51 3.14 -1.67 -21.62
CA ALA A 51 4.04 -2.46 -20.81
C ALA A 51 3.26 -3.09 -19.65
N GLN A 52 3.69 -4.26 -19.17
CA GLN A 52 3.04 -4.98 -18.09
C GLN A 52 4.06 -5.40 -17.03
N SER A 53 3.72 -5.22 -15.75
CA SER A 53 4.58 -5.64 -14.65
C SER A 53 4.77 -7.16 -14.63
N LEU A 54 5.94 -7.65 -14.17
CA LEU A 54 6.26 -9.08 -14.12
C LEU A 54 5.26 -9.90 -13.30
N GLU A 55 4.66 -9.31 -12.28
CA GLU A 55 3.64 -9.98 -11.45
C GLU A 55 2.24 -9.93 -12.07
N ASN A 56 2.11 -9.41 -13.30
CA ASN A 56 0.83 -9.20 -14.01
C ASN A 56 -0.19 -8.36 -13.21
N LYS A 57 0.26 -7.55 -12.25
CA LYS A 57 -0.63 -6.75 -11.42
C LYS A 57 -1.01 -5.42 -12.05
N LYS A 58 -0.12 -4.84 -12.86
CA LYS A 58 -0.29 -3.50 -13.44
C LYS A 58 -0.03 -3.52 -14.94
N VAL A 59 -0.88 -2.84 -15.69
CA VAL A 59 -0.79 -2.64 -17.14
C VAL A 59 -0.69 -1.15 -17.42
N PHE A 60 0.39 -0.73 -18.07
CA PHE A 60 0.66 0.63 -18.49
C PHE A 60 0.36 0.75 -19.98
N ILE A 61 -0.48 1.69 -20.38
CA ILE A 61 -0.88 1.87 -21.77
C ILE A 61 -0.68 3.32 -22.17
N LEU A 62 0.26 3.54 -23.09
CA LEU A 62 0.45 4.82 -23.76
C LEU A 62 -0.68 5.03 -24.76
N THR A 63 -1.29 6.19 -24.72
CA THR A 63 -2.42 6.53 -25.59
C THR A 63 -2.21 7.87 -26.33
N GLY A 64 -2.97 8.08 -27.40
CA GLY A 64 -2.85 9.23 -28.28
C GLY A 64 -3.24 10.58 -27.66
N ASP A 65 -3.73 10.60 -26.41
CA ASP A 65 -4.00 11.81 -25.63
C ASP A 65 -2.81 12.28 -24.79
N ALA A 66 -1.60 11.80 -25.14
CA ALA A 66 -0.34 12.08 -24.45
C ALA A 66 -0.37 11.70 -22.95
N LYS A 67 -0.90 10.50 -22.66
CA LYS A 67 -0.93 9.93 -21.32
C LYS A 67 -0.52 8.46 -21.33
N VAL A 68 0.08 8.03 -20.24
CA VAL A 68 0.18 6.61 -19.89
C VAL A 68 -0.89 6.32 -18.85
N HIS A 69 -1.92 5.58 -19.25
CA HIS A 69 -2.96 5.11 -18.33
C HIS A 69 -2.51 3.82 -17.67
N VAL A 70 -2.71 3.72 -16.35
CA VAL A 70 -2.33 2.56 -15.57
C VAL A 70 -3.58 1.84 -15.07
N PHE A 71 -3.63 0.55 -15.28
CA PHE A 71 -4.75 -0.32 -14.91
C PHE A 71 -4.27 -1.48 -14.04
N THR A 72 -5.19 -2.08 -13.27
CA THR A 72 -4.99 -3.44 -12.75
C THR A 72 -5.09 -4.46 -13.88
N ALA A 73 -4.70 -5.71 -13.61
CA ALA A 73 -4.84 -6.80 -14.58
C ALA A 73 -6.29 -7.08 -14.98
N GLU A 74 -7.27 -6.68 -14.16
CA GLU A 74 -8.71 -6.83 -14.39
C GLU A 74 -9.31 -5.63 -15.14
N GLY A 75 -8.51 -4.57 -15.41
CA GLY A 75 -8.93 -3.39 -16.17
C GLY A 75 -9.47 -2.25 -15.34
N GLN A 76 -9.32 -2.28 -13.99
CA GLN A 76 -9.63 -1.13 -13.17
C GLN A 76 -8.54 -0.07 -13.35
N GLN A 77 -8.93 1.15 -13.73
CA GLN A 77 -7.97 2.24 -13.88
C GLN A 77 -7.48 2.72 -12.52
N LEU A 78 -6.16 2.70 -12.32
CA LEU A 78 -5.46 3.19 -11.13
C LEU A 78 -5.13 4.68 -11.23
N GLY A 79 -4.89 5.16 -12.45
CA GLY A 79 -4.55 6.55 -12.70
C GLY A 79 -4.01 6.78 -14.09
N SER A 80 -3.45 7.97 -14.32
CA SER A 80 -2.75 8.29 -15.57
C SER A 80 -1.58 9.25 -15.29
N VAL A 81 -0.51 9.07 -16.06
CA VAL A 81 0.68 9.91 -16.05
C VAL A 81 0.70 10.73 -17.33
N PRO A 82 0.65 12.07 -17.28
CA PRO A 82 0.81 12.90 -18.46
C PRO A 82 2.26 12.78 -18.96
N VAL A 83 2.40 12.65 -20.27
CA VAL A 83 3.71 12.55 -20.93
C VAL A 83 3.85 13.60 -22.02
N ALA A 84 5.08 13.85 -22.48
CA ALA A 84 5.32 14.79 -23.56
C ALA A 84 4.66 14.31 -24.86
N THR A 85 4.19 15.24 -25.68
CA THR A 85 3.75 14.94 -27.04
C THR A 85 4.91 14.35 -27.83
N GLY A 86 4.63 13.34 -28.65
CA GLY A 86 5.65 12.65 -29.44
C GLY A 86 6.26 11.42 -28.76
N VAL A 87 5.90 11.13 -27.51
CA VAL A 87 6.24 9.83 -26.91
C VAL A 87 5.58 8.72 -27.73
N SER A 88 6.39 7.76 -28.19
CA SER A 88 6.01 6.70 -29.13
C SER A 88 6.20 5.29 -28.59
N ALA A 89 7.00 5.12 -27.53
CA ALA A 89 7.20 3.83 -26.87
C ALA A 89 7.40 4.00 -25.37
N ILE A 90 7.01 2.98 -24.62
CA ILE A 90 7.20 2.91 -23.17
C ILE A 90 7.77 1.56 -22.75
N ASP A 91 8.46 1.56 -21.62
CA ASP A 91 8.81 0.36 -20.86
C ASP A 91 8.72 0.66 -19.38
N ILE A 92 8.77 -0.36 -18.53
CA ILE A 92 8.68 -0.23 -17.08
C ILE A 92 9.71 -1.10 -16.37
N ALA A 93 10.10 -0.70 -15.17
CA ALA A 93 10.79 -1.60 -14.25
C ALA A 93 9.87 -2.76 -13.82
N PRO A 94 10.43 -3.88 -13.33
CA PRO A 94 9.70 -5.14 -13.11
C PRO A 94 8.40 -5.04 -12.30
N ARG A 95 8.32 -4.14 -11.32
CA ARG A 95 7.14 -3.92 -10.48
C ARG A 95 6.33 -2.68 -10.87
N GLY A 96 6.74 -1.97 -11.94
CA GLY A 96 6.12 -0.74 -12.40
C GLY A 96 6.49 0.48 -11.56
N GLU A 97 7.59 0.43 -10.82
CA GLU A 97 8.12 1.54 -10.02
C GLU A 97 8.85 2.60 -10.82
N MET A 98 9.29 2.25 -12.04
CA MET A 98 9.87 3.18 -13.01
C MET A 98 9.12 3.09 -14.31
N LEU A 99 8.91 4.22 -14.96
CA LEU A 99 8.37 4.34 -16.30
C LEU A 99 9.44 4.95 -17.21
N TYR A 100 9.75 4.26 -18.29
CA TYR A 100 10.71 4.67 -19.30
C TYR A 100 9.97 5.10 -20.55
N LEU A 101 10.32 6.27 -21.09
CA LEU A 101 9.65 6.88 -22.24
C LEU A 101 10.67 7.14 -23.36
N LEU A 102 10.32 6.78 -24.57
CA LEU A 102 11.02 7.20 -25.77
C LEU A 102 10.16 8.17 -26.57
N ASN A 103 10.69 9.35 -26.86
CA ASN A 103 10.04 10.35 -27.66
C ASN A 103 10.67 10.39 -29.07
N GLY A 104 9.90 9.96 -30.07
CA GLY A 104 10.34 9.93 -31.46
C GLY A 104 10.32 11.30 -32.15
N GLN A 105 9.72 12.32 -31.54
CA GLN A 105 9.63 13.66 -32.15
C GLN A 105 10.88 14.51 -31.84
N ASP A 106 11.40 14.39 -30.60
CA ASP A 106 12.56 15.19 -30.16
C ASP A 106 13.81 14.31 -29.87
N ASN A 107 13.72 12.99 -30.12
CA ASN A 107 14.76 12.00 -29.92
C ASN A 107 15.23 11.91 -28.43
N SER A 108 14.33 12.12 -27.48
CA SER A 108 14.63 12.07 -26.05
C SER A 108 14.24 10.73 -25.40
N TYR A 109 14.97 10.39 -24.32
CA TYR A 109 14.64 9.36 -23.38
C TYR A 109 14.34 9.99 -22.01
N THR A 110 13.27 9.55 -21.36
CA THR A 110 12.91 10.00 -20.01
C THR A 110 12.69 8.77 -19.12
N ALA A 111 13.28 8.77 -17.93
CA ALA A 111 12.96 7.84 -16.87
C ALA A 111 12.29 8.61 -15.72
N MET A 112 11.18 8.09 -15.19
CA MET A 112 10.47 8.71 -14.08
C MET A 112 10.02 7.68 -13.06
N ASP A 113 10.06 8.06 -11.79
CA ASP A 113 9.49 7.26 -10.71
C ASP A 113 7.97 7.26 -10.79
N VAL A 114 7.38 6.09 -10.64
CA VAL A 114 5.93 5.91 -10.51
C VAL A 114 5.63 5.27 -9.16
N SER A 115 4.77 5.89 -8.41
CA SER A 115 4.30 5.34 -7.13
C SER A 115 2.78 5.35 -7.06
N PHE A 116 2.23 4.37 -6.35
CA PHE A 116 0.79 4.22 -6.17
C PHE A 116 0.44 4.43 -4.71
N ASN A 117 -0.52 5.32 -4.45
CA ASN A 117 -1.02 5.50 -3.10
C ASN A 117 -1.73 4.23 -2.64
N GLN A 118 -1.36 3.74 -1.47
CA GLN A 118 -1.91 2.56 -0.84
C GLN A 118 -2.97 2.95 0.19
N GLN A 119 -4.06 2.21 0.22
CA GLN A 119 -5.03 2.30 1.31
C GLN A 119 -4.70 1.20 2.33
N ILE A 120 -3.97 1.58 3.38
CA ILE A 120 -3.53 0.65 4.40
C ILE A 120 -4.48 0.75 5.59
N ASP A 121 -5.10 -0.38 5.96
CA ASP A 121 -5.93 -0.45 7.15
C ASP A 121 -5.07 -0.39 8.42
N ILE A 122 -5.24 0.68 9.19
CA ILE A 122 -4.58 0.89 10.47
C ILE A 122 -5.46 0.55 11.68
N THR A 123 -6.64 -0.04 11.47
CA THR A 123 -7.54 -0.43 12.55
C THR A 123 -6.85 -1.41 13.49
N GLY A 124 -6.77 -1.02 14.77
CA GLY A 124 -6.09 -1.79 15.80
C GLY A 124 -4.55 -1.78 15.70
N ALA A 125 -3.96 -0.96 14.85
CA ALA A 125 -2.52 -0.72 14.86
C ALA A 125 -2.12 0.12 16.08
N PRO A 126 -0.97 -0.13 16.71
CA PRO A 126 -0.41 0.77 17.71
C PRO A 126 -0.10 2.13 17.10
N ILE A 127 -0.53 3.18 17.76
CA ILE A 127 -0.32 4.57 17.31
C ILE A 127 0.61 5.29 18.29
N ARG A 128 1.66 5.94 17.77
CA ARG A 128 2.49 6.91 18.48
C ARG A 128 2.21 8.30 17.93
N GLY A 129 2.03 9.29 18.81
CA GLY A 129 1.57 10.64 18.47
C GLY A 129 0.07 10.83 18.74
N LYS A 130 -0.47 11.95 18.26
CA LYS A 130 -1.87 12.32 18.51
C LYS A 130 -2.80 11.44 17.67
N GLN A 131 -3.80 10.80 18.32
CA GLN A 131 -4.66 9.78 17.67
C GLN A 131 -5.44 10.29 16.46
N ASP A 132 -5.80 11.57 16.47
CA ASP A 132 -6.56 12.26 15.41
C ASP A 132 -5.68 13.13 14.51
N ALA A 133 -4.34 12.95 14.55
CA ALA A 133 -3.43 13.69 13.67
C ALA A 133 -3.77 13.45 12.19
N PRO A 134 -3.83 14.52 11.38
CA PRO A 134 -4.27 14.43 9.99
C PRO A 134 -3.28 13.70 9.07
N ILE A 135 -2.01 13.65 9.43
CA ILE A 135 -0.99 12.92 8.69
C ILE A 135 -0.67 11.63 9.42
N THR A 136 -0.83 10.51 8.71
CA THR A 136 -0.46 9.20 9.23
C THR A 136 0.76 8.67 8.48
N ILE A 137 1.83 8.38 9.22
CA ILE A 137 2.93 7.57 8.71
C ILE A 137 2.63 6.12 9.10
N VAL A 138 2.46 5.24 8.12
CA VAL A 138 2.39 3.80 8.37
C VAL A 138 3.78 3.21 8.21
N GLU A 139 4.25 2.50 9.24
CA GLU A 139 5.53 1.79 9.22
C GLU A 139 5.29 0.29 9.22
N PHE A 140 5.74 -0.41 8.19
CA PHE A 140 5.91 -1.86 8.22
C PHE A 140 7.33 -2.19 8.69
N SER A 141 7.44 -2.89 9.80
CA SER A 141 8.69 -3.03 10.54
C SER A 141 8.94 -4.44 11.05
N ASP A 142 10.21 -4.73 11.29
CA ASP A 142 10.74 -5.97 11.83
C ASP A 142 11.73 -5.64 12.96
N PHE A 143 11.48 -6.14 14.17
CA PHE A 143 12.28 -5.81 15.35
C PHE A 143 13.73 -6.29 15.28
N GLN A 144 14.01 -7.32 14.48
CA GLN A 144 15.37 -7.83 14.30
C GLN A 144 16.11 -7.15 13.14
N CYS A 145 15.41 -6.32 12.35
CA CYS A 145 15.99 -5.63 11.20
C CYS A 145 16.83 -4.40 11.63
N PRO A 146 18.14 -4.34 11.34
CA PRO A 146 18.97 -3.20 11.72
C PRO A 146 18.59 -1.90 10.99
N PHE A 147 17.98 -2.00 9.82
CA PHE A 147 17.48 -0.82 9.08
C PHE A 147 16.23 -0.24 9.74
N CYS A 148 15.35 -1.08 10.35
CA CYS A 148 14.21 -0.62 11.12
C CYS A 148 14.67 0.15 12.36
N ASN A 149 15.67 -0.36 13.06
CA ASN A 149 16.25 0.36 14.21
C ASN A 149 16.78 1.75 13.80
N ARG A 150 17.41 1.87 12.62
CA ARG A 150 17.97 3.14 12.15
C ARG A 150 16.92 4.19 11.76
N VAL A 151 15.71 3.79 11.41
CA VAL A 151 14.65 4.74 11.07
C VAL A 151 13.94 5.31 12.30
N MET A 152 14.05 4.64 13.44
CA MET A 152 13.40 5.05 14.68
C MET A 152 13.70 6.51 15.10
N PRO A 153 14.97 6.95 15.20
CA PRO A 153 15.27 8.34 15.56
C PRO A 153 14.70 9.36 14.59
N VAL A 154 14.54 8.99 13.30
CA VAL A 154 13.94 9.87 12.29
C VAL A 154 12.45 10.05 12.58
N LEU A 155 11.73 8.96 12.86
CA LEU A 155 10.30 9.01 13.17
C LEU A 155 10.04 9.71 14.51
N GLU A 156 10.90 9.51 15.51
CA GLU A 156 10.83 10.22 16.79
C GLU A 156 11.00 11.73 16.61
N LYS A 157 11.98 12.15 15.79
CA LYS A 157 12.17 13.56 15.45
C LYS A 157 10.95 14.12 14.72
N VAL A 158 10.40 13.44 13.75
CA VAL A 158 9.19 13.84 13.03
C VAL A 158 8.01 14.05 14.00
N LEU A 159 7.81 13.13 14.95
CA LEU A 159 6.74 13.24 15.94
C LEU A 159 6.97 14.42 16.90
N ALA A 160 8.24 14.72 17.24
CA ALA A 160 8.59 15.85 18.09
C ALA A 160 8.39 17.19 17.36
N ASP A 161 8.73 17.26 16.07
CA ASP A 161 8.57 18.47 15.25
C ASP A 161 7.09 18.72 14.87
N HIS A 162 6.26 17.66 14.79
CA HIS A 162 4.86 17.71 14.36
C HIS A 162 3.87 17.09 15.38
N PRO A 163 3.88 17.49 16.65
CA PRO A 163 3.17 16.79 17.74
C PRO A 163 1.64 16.77 17.57
N ASN A 164 1.07 17.73 16.83
CA ASN A 164 -0.37 17.83 16.57
C ASN A 164 -0.78 17.38 15.18
N SER A 165 0.18 17.16 14.27
CA SER A 165 -0.09 17.00 12.83
C SER A 165 0.24 15.61 12.33
N VAL A 166 1.17 14.91 12.99
CA VAL A 166 1.66 13.60 12.54
C VAL A 166 1.46 12.54 13.61
N ARG A 167 1.09 11.35 13.18
CA ARG A 167 1.11 10.12 13.97
C ARG A 167 1.80 9.00 13.19
N VAL A 168 2.35 8.04 13.92
CA VAL A 168 2.92 6.81 13.35
C VAL A 168 2.05 5.62 13.74
N ALA A 169 1.63 4.85 12.74
CA ALA A 169 0.93 3.59 12.89
C ALA A 169 1.90 2.44 12.60
N PHE A 170 2.11 1.57 13.57
CA PHE A 170 3.04 0.45 13.44
C PHE A 170 2.33 -0.80 12.90
N LYS A 171 2.94 -1.45 11.92
CA LYS A 171 2.49 -2.72 11.32
C LYS A 171 3.62 -3.73 11.33
N HIS A 172 3.32 -4.95 11.76
CA HIS A 172 4.31 -6.02 11.83
C HIS A 172 4.57 -6.64 10.46
N LEU A 173 5.85 -6.72 10.07
CA LEU A 173 6.28 -7.49 8.91
C LEU A 173 7.58 -8.26 9.23
N PRO A 174 7.50 -9.38 9.99
CA PRO A 174 8.68 -10.16 10.34
C PRO A 174 9.24 -10.87 9.10
N LEU A 175 10.52 -10.65 8.82
CA LEU A 175 11.23 -11.30 7.72
C LEU A 175 11.87 -12.61 8.20
N SER A 176 11.06 -13.56 8.67
CA SER A 176 11.48 -14.80 9.35
C SER A 176 12.47 -15.67 8.57
N ARG A 177 12.57 -15.48 7.24
CA ARG A 177 13.56 -16.20 6.40
C ARG A 177 14.99 -15.77 6.65
N ILE A 178 15.21 -14.53 7.11
CA ILE A 178 16.53 -13.94 7.37
C ILE A 178 16.68 -13.50 8.82
N HIS A 179 15.59 -13.35 9.55
CA HIS A 179 15.52 -12.91 10.94
C HIS A 179 14.75 -13.93 11.79
N PRO A 180 15.40 -14.97 12.34
CA PRO A 180 14.71 -16.08 13.03
C PRO A 180 13.86 -15.66 14.24
N GLN A 181 14.22 -14.57 14.92
CA GLN A 181 13.49 -14.05 16.07
C GLN A 181 12.44 -12.98 15.73
N ALA A 182 12.31 -12.58 14.46
CA ALA A 182 11.40 -11.51 14.04
C ALA A 182 9.93 -11.84 14.32
N GLU A 183 9.47 -13.07 13.98
CA GLU A 183 8.09 -13.50 14.26
C GLU A 183 7.80 -13.64 15.75
N PRO A 184 8.64 -14.35 16.56
CA PRO A 184 8.47 -14.35 18.00
C PRO A 184 8.42 -12.95 18.62
N ALA A 185 9.28 -12.02 18.18
CA ALA A 185 9.29 -10.63 18.65
C ALA A 185 8.02 -9.85 18.26
N ALA A 186 7.54 -10.02 17.03
CA ALA A 186 6.30 -9.41 16.57
C ALA A 186 5.10 -9.89 17.43
N ARG A 187 4.99 -11.20 17.67
CA ARG A 187 3.95 -11.76 18.54
C ARG A 187 4.05 -11.24 19.97
N ALA A 188 5.28 -11.10 20.49
CA ALA A 188 5.53 -10.55 21.82
C ALA A 188 5.07 -9.09 21.95
N ALA A 189 5.31 -8.27 20.95
CA ALA A 189 4.82 -6.88 20.92
C ALA A 189 3.28 -6.81 20.84
N ILE A 190 2.63 -7.71 20.07
CA ILE A 190 1.16 -7.83 20.05
C ILE A 190 0.62 -8.25 21.42
N ALA A 191 1.27 -9.18 22.11
CA ALA A 191 0.91 -9.56 23.48
C ALA A 191 1.05 -8.40 24.46
N ALA A 192 2.11 -7.59 24.32
CA ALA A 192 2.30 -6.36 25.09
C ALA A 192 1.21 -5.33 24.80
N GLN A 193 0.76 -5.20 23.55
CA GLN A 193 -0.35 -4.31 23.17
C GLN A 193 -1.63 -4.65 23.94
N LYS A 194 -1.92 -5.93 24.17
CA LYS A 194 -3.09 -6.38 24.97
C LYS A 194 -3.01 -5.95 26.43
N GLN A 195 -1.82 -5.59 26.90
CA GLN A 195 -1.58 -5.02 28.24
C GLN A 195 -1.43 -3.48 28.21
N GLY A 196 -1.64 -2.84 27.03
CA GLY A 196 -1.45 -1.39 26.87
C GLY A 196 0.02 -0.95 26.88
N LYS A 197 0.97 -1.90 26.68
CA LYS A 197 2.41 -1.66 26.79
C LYS A 197 3.17 -1.98 25.50
N PHE A 198 2.51 -1.71 24.35
CA PHE A 198 3.14 -1.94 23.06
C PHE A 198 4.45 -1.16 22.92
N TRP A 199 4.43 0.13 23.23
CA TRP A 199 5.57 1.00 22.98
C TRP A 199 6.73 0.72 23.93
N GLU A 200 6.48 0.34 25.17
CA GLU A 200 7.52 -0.11 26.09
C GLU A 200 8.20 -1.38 25.60
N MET A 201 7.42 -2.34 25.07
CA MET A 201 7.97 -3.54 24.47
C MET A 201 8.71 -3.27 23.17
N HIS A 202 8.16 -2.41 22.32
CA HIS A 202 8.76 -1.94 21.09
C HIS A 202 10.15 -1.32 21.35
N ASP A 203 10.24 -0.38 22.28
CA ASP A 203 11.48 0.29 22.60
C ASP A 203 12.49 -0.67 23.27
N ALA A 204 12.01 -1.62 24.09
CA ALA A 204 12.83 -2.69 24.66
C ALA A 204 13.44 -3.60 23.59
N LEU A 205 12.65 -4.02 22.59
CA LEU A 205 13.12 -4.88 21.49
C LEU A 205 14.12 -4.17 20.58
N PHE A 206 13.86 -2.91 20.18
CA PHE A 206 14.79 -2.14 19.37
C PHE A 206 16.06 -1.70 20.12
N SER A 207 16.07 -1.75 21.46
CA SER A 207 17.27 -1.49 22.25
C SER A 207 18.23 -2.68 22.33
N LEU A 208 17.85 -3.84 21.81
CA LEU A 208 18.69 -5.03 21.80
C LEU A 208 19.87 -4.87 20.84
N ALA A 209 21.07 -5.29 21.29
CA ALA A 209 22.19 -5.42 20.40
C ALA A 209 22.01 -6.64 19.45
N GLU A 210 22.69 -6.64 18.32
CA GLU A 210 22.61 -7.74 17.35
C GLU A 210 22.97 -9.09 17.99
N SER A 211 23.96 -9.12 18.89
CA SER A 211 24.39 -10.30 19.63
C SER A 211 23.31 -10.85 20.59
N ASP A 212 22.41 -9.99 21.10
CA ASP A 212 21.37 -10.41 22.04
C ASP A 212 20.36 -11.34 21.40
N TRP A 213 20.11 -11.19 20.08
CA TRP A 213 19.15 -12.02 19.35
C TRP A 213 19.50 -13.51 19.29
N THR A 214 20.72 -13.88 19.68
CA THR A 214 21.16 -15.29 19.78
C THR A 214 20.71 -15.96 21.09
N ARG A 215 20.27 -15.20 22.07
CA ARG A 215 19.86 -15.70 23.38
C ARG A 215 18.43 -16.24 23.34
N ALA A 216 18.21 -17.41 23.93
CA ALA A 216 16.90 -18.04 23.98
C ALA A 216 15.87 -17.23 24.79
N ASP A 217 16.31 -16.47 25.80
CA ASP A 217 15.48 -15.70 26.71
C ASP A 217 15.33 -14.22 26.34
N VAL A 218 15.82 -13.81 25.17
CA VAL A 218 15.93 -12.39 24.79
C VAL A 218 14.57 -11.67 24.80
N ILE A 219 13.54 -12.32 24.26
CA ILE A 219 12.19 -11.75 24.19
C ILE A 219 11.54 -11.66 25.57
N GLU A 220 11.69 -12.68 26.40
CA GLU A 220 11.19 -12.63 27.78
C GLU A 220 11.92 -11.58 28.62
N THR A 221 13.22 -11.40 28.39
CA THR A 221 14.00 -10.32 29.02
C THR A 221 13.48 -8.95 28.60
N ALA A 222 13.18 -8.75 27.32
CA ALA A 222 12.57 -7.51 26.82
C ALA A 222 11.17 -7.28 27.43
N ALA A 223 10.36 -8.34 27.56
CA ALA A 223 9.04 -8.27 28.17
C ALA A 223 9.08 -7.87 29.65
N LYS A 224 10.04 -8.43 30.41
CA LYS A 224 10.30 -8.02 31.81
C LYS A 224 10.75 -6.57 31.90
N LYS A 225 11.65 -6.14 31.01
CA LYS A 225 12.11 -4.74 30.91
C LYS A 225 10.96 -3.77 30.60
N ALA A 226 10.02 -4.18 29.74
CA ALA A 226 8.81 -3.43 29.42
C ALA A 226 7.78 -3.44 30.57
N GLY A 227 8.02 -4.16 31.66
CA GLY A 227 7.17 -4.22 32.85
C GLY A 227 5.86 -4.96 32.62
N LEU A 228 5.86 -5.99 31.76
CA LEU A 228 4.67 -6.80 31.49
C LEU A 228 4.34 -7.73 32.68
N ASP A 229 3.04 -8.01 32.87
CA ASP A 229 2.61 -9.18 33.62
C ASP A 229 3.02 -10.43 32.84
N MET A 230 4.00 -11.15 33.36
CA MET A 230 4.60 -12.29 32.65
C MET A 230 3.65 -13.48 32.50
N ALA A 231 2.72 -13.70 33.41
CA ALA A 231 1.74 -14.78 33.29
C ALA A 231 0.75 -14.54 32.16
N ARG A 232 0.23 -13.31 32.07
CA ARG A 232 -0.62 -12.86 30.97
C ARG A 232 0.18 -12.82 29.66
N PHE A 233 1.41 -12.33 29.71
CA PHE A 233 2.27 -12.23 28.53
C PHE A 233 2.46 -13.58 27.85
N VAL A 234 2.85 -14.63 28.60
CA VAL A 234 3.08 -15.96 28.02
C VAL A 234 1.80 -16.53 27.40
N THR A 235 0.66 -16.31 28.05
CA THR A 235 -0.66 -16.73 27.54
C THR A 235 -1.00 -16.01 26.22
N ASP A 236 -0.90 -14.69 26.21
CA ASP A 236 -1.23 -13.86 25.06
C ASP A 236 -0.24 -14.05 23.91
N TRP A 237 1.05 -14.19 24.20
CA TRP A 237 2.11 -14.42 23.20
C TRP A 237 1.86 -15.69 22.38
N ASN A 238 1.31 -16.73 23.04
CA ASN A 238 1.01 -18.01 22.39
C ASN A 238 -0.43 -18.12 21.87
N SER A 239 -1.25 -17.10 22.05
CA SER A 239 -2.67 -17.14 21.68
C SER A 239 -2.88 -17.12 20.16
N GLU A 240 -3.99 -17.71 19.72
CA GLU A 240 -4.42 -17.68 18.32
C GLU A 240 -4.76 -16.26 17.86
N GLU A 241 -5.34 -15.45 18.75
CA GLU A 241 -5.66 -14.04 18.46
C GLU A 241 -4.39 -13.24 18.08
N THR A 242 -3.28 -13.47 18.79
CA THR A 242 -1.98 -12.87 18.47
C THR A 242 -1.47 -13.30 17.10
N ARG A 243 -1.63 -14.60 16.75
CA ARG A 243 -1.26 -15.11 15.42
C ARG A 243 -2.13 -14.48 14.32
N MET A 244 -3.44 -14.38 14.55
CA MET A 244 -4.38 -13.77 13.59
C MET A 244 -4.08 -12.29 13.37
N LYS A 245 -3.76 -11.54 14.43
CA LYS A 245 -3.37 -10.12 14.30
C LYS A 245 -2.09 -9.97 13.48
N LEU A 246 -1.08 -10.81 13.72
CA LEU A 246 0.15 -10.81 12.94
C LEU A 246 -0.11 -11.17 11.47
N ALA A 247 -0.91 -12.21 11.23
CA ALA A 247 -1.29 -12.62 9.87
C ALA A 247 -2.01 -11.48 9.12
N LYS A 248 -2.88 -10.72 9.81
CA LYS A 248 -3.52 -9.54 9.23
C LYS A 248 -2.50 -8.50 8.81
N ASP A 249 -1.52 -8.16 9.66
CA ASP A 249 -0.51 -7.16 9.32
C ASP A 249 0.36 -7.60 8.13
N ILE A 250 0.71 -8.88 8.05
CA ILE A 250 1.44 -9.45 6.90
C ILE A 250 0.58 -9.39 5.62
N MET A 251 -0.71 -9.68 5.71
CA MET A 251 -1.64 -9.56 4.58
C MET A 251 -1.79 -8.10 4.13
N ASP A 252 -1.87 -7.15 5.07
CA ASP A 252 -1.93 -5.72 4.76
C ASP A 252 -0.64 -5.26 4.05
N ALA A 253 0.53 -5.80 4.44
CA ALA A 253 1.80 -5.56 3.74
C ALA A 253 1.76 -6.10 2.31
N GLN A 254 1.27 -7.33 2.11
CA GLN A 254 1.14 -7.92 0.77
C GLN A 254 0.21 -7.11 -0.13
N ASN A 255 -0.93 -6.66 0.42
CA ASN A 255 -1.89 -5.83 -0.31
C ASN A 255 -1.31 -4.46 -0.68
N ALA A 256 -0.36 -3.95 0.10
CA ALA A 256 0.36 -2.70 -0.16
C ALA A 256 1.64 -2.90 -1.00
N ASP A 257 1.85 -4.07 -1.61
CA ASP A 257 3.06 -4.45 -2.36
C ASP A 257 4.37 -4.31 -1.54
N VAL A 258 4.29 -4.50 -0.22
CA VAL A 258 5.43 -4.41 0.70
C VAL A 258 6.07 -5.79 0.89
N SER A 259 7.36 -5.90 0.59
CA SER A 259 8.15 -7.14 0.74
C SER A 259 9.46 -6.96 1.52
N ALA A 260 9.73 -5.75 2.00
CA ALA A 260 10.96 -5.40 2.72
C ALA A 260 10.66 -4.45 3.88
N THR A 261 11.58 -4.38 4.87
CA THR A 261 11.48 -3.50 6.02
C THR A 261 12.74 -2.65 6.19
N PRO A 262 12.61 -1.43 6.72
CA PRO A 262 11.35 -0.73 6.97
C PRO A 262 10.70 -0.27 5.67
N SER A 263 9.37 -0.33 5.58
CA SER A 263 8.61 0.34 4.53
C SER A 263 7.69 1.37 5.16
N LEU A 264 7.78 2.60 4.68
CA LEU A 264 7.06 3.76 5.20
C LEU A 264 6.10 4.31 4.16
N PHE A 265 4.93 4.79 4.63
CA PHE A 265 3.93 5.46 3.81
C PHE A 265 3.41 6.71 4.52
N VAL A 266 3.44 7.86 3.87
CA VAL A 266 2.83 9.11 4.36
C VAL A 266 1.46 9.25 3.71
N ASN A 267 0.38 9.13 4.47
CA ASN A 267 -1.00 9.13 3.96
C ASN A 267 -1.19 8.20 2.74
N GLY A 268 -0.57 7.00 2.80
CA GLY A 268 -0.62 6.00 1.73
C GLY A 268 0.40 6.19 0.60
N LYS A 269 1.07 7.33 0.50
CA LYS A 269 2.15 7.56 -0.48
C LYS A 269 3.43 6.89 0.01
N PRO A 270 4.04 5.96 -0.75
CA PRO A 270 5.24 5.26 -0.31
C PRO A 270 6.44 6.22 -0.22
N VAL A 271 7.23 6.04 0.83
CA VAL A 271 8.48 6.78 1.08
C VAL A 271 9.63 6.05 0.40
N GLN A 272 10.13 6.59 -0.71
CA GLN A 272 11.26 6.01 -1.45
C GLN A 272 12.59 6.35 -0.79
N ASP A 273 12.79 7.61 -0.43
CA ASP A 273 13.95 8.09 0.32
C ASP A 273 13.56 8.32 1.78
N ARG A 274 14.23 7.61 2.69
CA ARG A 274 13.98 7.66 4.15
C ARG A 274 14.89 8.65 4.86
N SER A 275 15.54 9.56 4.12
CA SER A 275 16.25 10.68 4.74
C SER A 275 15.27 11.57 5.51
N PRO A 276 15.71 12.19 6.63
CA PRO A 276 14.86 13.12 7.37
C PRO A 276 14.27 14.22 6.48
N GLU A 277 15.07 14.74 5.55
CA GLU A 277 14.70 15.83 4.64
C GLU A 277 13.61 15.39 3.65
N ALA A 278 13.70 14.16 3.12
CA ALA A 278 12.70 13.64 2.19
C ALA A 278 11.36 13.36 2.90
N ILE A 279 11.39 12.81 4.11
CA ILE A 279 10.18 12.57 4.90
C ILE A 279 9.53 13.90 5.28
N GLU A 280 10.31 14.89 5.74
CA GLU A 280 9.82 16.23 6.06
C GLU A 280 9.16 16.92 4.87
N LYS A 281 9.76 16.81 3.69
CA LYS A 281 9.17 17.31 2.45
C LYS A 281 7.81 16.66 2.18
N MET A 282 7.71 15.33 2.33
CA MET A 282 6.44 14.61 2.11
C MET A 282 5.37 15.02 3.12
N ILE A 283 5.73 15.25 4.37
CA ILE A 283 4.82 15.74 5.41
C ILE A 283 4.32 17.14 5.06
N THR A 284 5.23 18.05 4.69
CA THR A 284 4.90 19.42 4.29
C THR A 284 3.94 19.44 3.09
N GLU A 285 4.22 18.64 2.07
CA GLU A 285 3.33 18.47 0.91
C GLU A 285 1.94 17.92 1.31
N ALA A 286 1.91 16.92 2.20
CA ALA A 286 0.67 16.33 2.67
C ALA A 286 -0.15 17.31 3.52
N LEU A 287 0.48 18.10 4.37
CA LEU A 287 -0.17 19.17 5.15
C LEU A 287 -0.76 20.27 4.25
N ALA A 288 -0.01 20.68 3.21
CA ALA A 288 -0.48 21.69 2.26
C ALA A 288 -1.67 21.19 1.41
N ALA A 289 -1.79 19.89 1.20
CA ALA A 289 -2.91 19.28 0.48
C ALA A 289 -4.18 19.09 1.32
N LEU A 290 -4.12 19.30 2.65
CA LEU A 290 -5.29 19.21 3.52
C LEU A 290 -6.26 20.38 3.26
N PRO A 291 -7.59 20.11 3.30
CA PRO A 291 -8.56 21.20 3.27
C PRO A 291 -8.35 22.13 4.47
N PRO A 292 -8.64 23.44 4.34
CA PRO A 292 -8.40 24.44 5.40
C PRO A 292 -9.00 24.08 6.77
N THR A 293 -10.10 23.31 6.78
CA THR A 293 -10.78 22.84 7.99
C THR A 293 -10.06 21.70 8.71
N ALA A 294 -9.13 21.02 8.03
CA ALA A 294 -8.36 19.90 8.57
C ALA A 294 -6.90 20.27 8.87
N GLN A 295 -6.50 21.50 8.58
CA GLN A 295 -5.15 21.96 8.91
C GLN A 295 -5.02 22.18 10.44
N PRO A 296 -3.96 21.67 11.07
CA PRO A 296 -3.72 21.93 12.47
C PRO A 296 -3.49 23.42 12.70
N ALA A 297 -3.90 23.92 13.88
CA ALA A 297 -3.58 25.28 14.27
C ALA A 297 -2.06 25.51 14.23
N PRO A 298 -1.59 26.69 13.79
CA PRO A 298 -0.17 27.02 13.87
C PRO A 298 0.31 26.89 15.32
N ALA A 299 1.50 26.32 15.49
CA ALA A 299 2.12 26.08 16.80
C ALA A 299 2.52 27.40 17.50
#